data_82f663804f8f44c91603ef2e6d5b2ae5
#
_entry.id   82f663804f8f44c91603ef2e6d5b2ae5
#
_cell.length_a   1.000
_cell.length_b   1.000
_cell.length_c   1.000
_cell.angle_alpha   90.00
_cell.angle_beta   90.00
_cell.angle_gamma   90.00
#
_symmetry.space_group_name_H-M   'P 1'
#
loop_
_entity.id
_entity.type
_entity.pdbx_description
1 polymer ?
#
loop_
_entity_poly.entity_id
_entity_poly.type
_entity_poly.pdbx_seq_one_letter_code
_entity_poly.pdbx_strand_id
1 'polypeptide(L)'
;LHPELIVGDEPVSALDVSIQAQIINLLMDLQEEFNLSYLFVAHDLAVVEHISHRVAVMYLGRIVEQGGWQEIFEDPRHPYTRALIAAIPDPFKRAGAIARAKAKGEIASALDPPPGCHFNPRCPLKAERCTVEVPALEAVAAGTAMAGHRAACHFRERRDXADRHRPHRRLARPPRARGHAGSRSSX
;
A
#
# COMPACT_ATOMS: atom_id res chain seq x y z
N LEU A 1 9.29 30.05 -2.53
CA LEU A 1 9.71 28.79 -1.94
C LEU A 1 9.88 27.74 -3.04
N HIS A 2 10.96 26.94 -2.95
CA HIS A 2 11.19 25.81 -3.86
C HIS A 2 11.35 24.56 -2.98
N PRO A 3 10.23 23.93 -2.56
CA PRO A 3 10.31 22.74 -1.73
C PRO A 3 10.87 21.56 -2.51
N GLU A 4 11.61 20.69 -1.86
CA GLU A 4 12.04 19.40 -2.40
C GLU A 4 11.13 18.28 -1.95
N LEU A 5 10.44 18.47 -0.82
CA LEU A 5 9.51 17.51 -0.23
C LEU A 5 8.21 18.20 0.16
N ILE A 6 7.10 17.59 -0.21
CA ILE A 6 5.76 18.00 0.20
C ILE A 6 5.12 16.86 1.00
N VAL A 7 4.60 17.18 2.17
CA VAL A 7 3.87 16.22 3.02
C VAL A 7 2.37 16.52 2.91
N GLY A 8 1.61 15.54 2.46
CA GLY A 8 0.17 15.61 2.36
C GLY A 8 -0.50 14.63 3.32
N ASP A 9 -1.29 15.14 4.25
CA ASP A 9 -2.10 14.33 5.16
C ASP A 9 -3.52 14.30 4.60
N GLU A 10 -3.90 13.18 4.01
CA GLU A 10 -5.19 12.95 3.34
C GLU A 10 -5.58 14.05 2.35
N PRO A 11 -4.68 14.47 1.43
CA PRO A 11 -4.89 15.69 0.65
C PRO A 11 -6.08 15.65 -0.32
N VAL A 12 -6.65 14.48 -0.58
CA VAL A 12 -7.77 14.31 -1.52
C VAL A 12 -9.01 13.65 -0.89
N SER A 13 -9.00 13.38 0.41
CA SER A 13 -10.05 12.58 1.08
C SER A 13 -11.44 13.23 1.07
N ALA A 14 -11.50 14.56 1.03
CA ALA A 14 -12.76 15.32 1.05
C ALA A 14 -13.34 15.59 -0.35
N LEU A 15 -12.70 15.05 -1.40
CA LEU A 15 -13.08 15.30 -2.79
C LEU A 15 -13.89 14.14 -3.38
N ASP A 16 -14.77 14.44 -4.33
CA ASP A 16 -15.41 13.38 -5.10
C ASP A 16 -14.39 12.66 -6.02
N VAL A 17 -14.70 11.44 -6.42
CA VAL A 17 -13.80 10.57 -7.16
C VAL A 17 -13.25 11.22 -8.45
N SER A 18 -14.07 12.01 -9.12
CA SER A 18 -13.70 12.67 -10.38
C SER A 18 -12.65 13.76 -10.15
N ILE A 19 -12.88 14.60 -9.14
CA ILE A 19 -11.94 15.66 -8.75
C ILE A 19 -10.68 15.07 -8.15
N GLN A 20 -10.81 14.02 -7.35
CA GLN A 20 -9.70 13.27 -6.78
C GLN A 20 -8.70 12.83 -7.88
N ALA A 21 -9.22 12.22 -8.96
CA ALA A 21 -8.40 11.77 -10.08
C ALA A 21 -7.68 12.94 -10.78
N GLN A 22 -8.36 14.08 -10.95
CA GLN A 22 -7.74 15.27 -11.55
C GLN A 22 -6.60 15.82 -10.68
N ILE A 23 -6.81 15.90 -9.37
CA ILE A 23 -5.77 16.40 -8.44
C ILE A 23 -4.57 15.45 -8.41
N ILE A 24 -4.80 14.13 -8.38
CA ILE A 24 -3.72 13.15 -8.39
C ILE A 24 -2.88 13.29 -9.67
N ASN A 25 -3.53 13.43 -10.84
CA ASN A 25 -2.82 13.65 -12.10
C ASN A 25 -1.99 14.94 -12.06
N LEU A 26 -2.58 16.04 -11.58
CA LEU A 26 -1.87 17.31 -11.41
C LEU A 26 -0.64 17.15 -10.50
N LEU A 27 -0.78 16.44 -9.37
CA LEU A 27 0.34 16.22 -8.46
C LEU A 27 1.45 15.39 -9.11
N MET A 28 1.10 14.42 -9.96
CA MET A 28 2.07 13.63 -10.72
C MET A 28 2.80 14.50 -11.77
N ASP A 29 2.07 15.37 -12.46
CA ASP A 29 2.65 16.31 -13.44
C ASP A 29 3.62 17.27 -12.73
N LEU A 30 3.22 17.83 -11.58
CA LEU A 30 4.08 18.71 -10.78
C LEU A 30 5.31 17.98 -10.23
N GLN A 31 5.15 16.71 -9.84
CA GLN A 31 6.29 15.89 -9.41
C GLN A 31 7.34 15.79 -10.50
N GLU A 32 6.90 15.53 -11.73
CA GLU A 32 7.77 15.38 -12.88
C GLU A 32 8.41 16.73 -13.30
N GLU A 33 7.59 17.80 -13.36
CA GLU A 33 8.04 19.13 -13.78
C GLU A 33 9.05 19.75 -12.81
N PHE A 34 8.81 19.62 -11.50
CA PHE A 34 9.62 20.27 -10.47
C PHE A 34 10.53 19.31 -9.72
N ASN A 35 10.56 18.03 -10.11
CA ASN A 35 11.35 16.98 -9.45
C ASN A 35 11.04 16.87 -7.94
N LEU A 36 9.77 16.97 -7.58
CA LEU A 36 9.31 16.96 -6.19
C LEU A 36 9.27 15.56 -5.60
N SER A 37 9.51 15.46 -4.31
CA SER A 37 9.20 14.26 -3.53
C SER A 37 7.92 14.48 -2.74
N TYR A 38 7.07 13.46 -2.69
CA TYR A 38 5.84 13.50 -1.89
C TYR A 38 5.86 12.45 -0.77
N LEU A 39 5.41 12.84 0.40
CA LEU A 39 5.03 11.89 1.45
C LEU A 39 3.52 12.02 1.66
N PHE A 40 2.77 11.02 1.22
CA PHE A 40 1.32 10.99 1.39
C PHE A 40 0.89 10.08 2.53
N VAL A 41 0.04 10.59 3.40
CA VAL A 41 -0.76 9.78 4.32
C VAL A 41 -2.15 9.66 3.72
N ALA A 42 -2.62 8.45 3.49
CA ALA A 42 -3.92 8.20 2.85
C ALA A 42 -4.52 6.88 3.35
N HIS A 43 -5.84 6.82 3.40
CA HIS A 43 -6.57 5.60 3.70
C HIS A 43 -7.18 4.95 2.45
N ASP A 44 -7.21 5.65 1.33
CA ASP A 44 -7.66 5.12 0.05
C ASP A 44 -6.51 4.42 -0.68
N LEU A 45 -6.56 3.10 -0.69
CA LEU A 45 -5.53 2.28 -1.30
C LEU A 45 -5.47 2.42 -2.83
N ALA A 46 -6.57 2.80 -3.49
CA ALA A 46 -6.57 3.03 -4.94
C ALA A 46 -5.73 4.26 -5.29
N VAL A 47 -5.82 5.31 -4.48
CA VAL A 47 -4.96 6.50 -4.61
C VAL A 47 -3.50 6.13 -4.38
N VAL A 48 -3.22 5.40 -3.30
CA VAL A 48 -1.86 4.97 -2.95
C VAL A 48 -1.24 4.14 -4.08
N GLU A 49 -1.99 3.18 -4.62
CA GLU A 49 -1.53 2.32 -5.73
C GLU A 49 -1.14 3.14 -6.96
N HIS A 50 -1.89 4.22 -7.23
CA HIS A 50 -1.72 5.02 -8.45
C HIS A 50 -0.50 5.96 -8.36
N ILE A 51 -0.32 6.65 -7.24
CA ILE A 51 0.69 7.72 -7.12
C ILE A 51 2.02 7.23 -6.53
N SER A 52 2.02 6.16 -5.73
CA SER A 52 3.19 5.82 -4.92
C SER A 52 4.23 4.98 -5.64
N HIS A 53 5.51 5.29 -5.43
CA HIS A 53 6.64 4.43 -5.80
C HIS A 53 6.94 3.43 -4.68
N ARG A 54 6.83 3.89 -3.43
CA ARG A 54 7.05 3.08 -2.24
C ARG A 54 5.88 3.28 -1.28
N VAL A 55 5.54 2.23 -0.55
CA VAL A 55 4.42 2.22 0.38
C VAL A 55 4.88 1.72 1.74
N ALA A 56 4.42 2.38 2.79
CA ALA A 56 4.57 1.90 4.17
C ALA A 56 3.17 1.73 4.76
N VAL A 57 2.86 0.53 5.19
CA VAL A 57 1.57 0.20 5.81
C VAL A 57 1.71 0.31 7.32
N MET A 58 0.84 1.11 7.94
CA MET A 58 0.85 1.34 9.38
C MET A 58 -0.36 0.71 10.06
N TYR A 59 -0.16 0.11 11.24
CA TYR A 59 -1.22 -0.41 12.09
C TYR A 59 -0.93 -0.07 13.54
N LEU A 60 -1.88 0.62 14.20
CA LEU A 60 -1.77 1.06 15.60
C LEU A 60 -0.39 1.68 15.91
N GLY A 61 0.00 2.70 15.10
CA GLY A 61 1.22 3.47 15.30
C GLY A 61 2.52 2.79 14.89
N ARG A 62 2.49 1.57 14.33
CA ARG A 62 3.69 0.85 13.90
C ARG A 62 3.65 0.55 12.40
N ILE A 63 4.79 0.70 11.75
CA ILE A 63 4.96 0.22 10.37
C ILE A 63 4.99 -1.31 10.41
N VAL A 64 4.03 -1.93 9.78
CA VAL A 64 3.90 -3.40 9.73
C VAL A 64 4.45 -3.98 8.44
N GLU A 65 4.49 -3.20 7.37
CA GLU A 65 5.06 -3.61 6.10
C GLU A 65 5.50 -2.39 5.30
N GLN A 66 6.59 -2.50 4.54
CA GLN A 66 7.02 -1.46 3.61
C GLN A 66 7.74 -2.06 2.42
N GLY A 67 7.61 -1.42 1.26
CA GLY A 67 8.24 -1.91 0.03
C GLY A 67 7.89 -1.05 -1.17
N GLY A 68 8.27 -1.50 -2.35
CA GLY A 68 7.77 -0.95 -3.59
C GLY A 68 6.26 -1.22 -3.73
N TRP A 69 5.57 -0.41 -4.53
CA TRP A 69 4.13 -0.58 -4.67
C TRP A 69 3.76 -1.99 -5.17
N GLN A 70 4.54 -2.56 -6.11
CA GLN A 70 4.31 -3.93 -6.59
C GLN A 70 4.39 -4.95 -5.47
N GLU A 71 5.41 -4.84 -4.61
CA GLU A 71 5.62 -5.76 -3.50
C GLU A 71 4.44 -5.74 -2.54
N ILE A 72 3.96 -4.53 -2.23
CA ILE A 72 2.85 -4.34 -1.28
C ILE A 72 1.51 -4.81 -1.87
N PHE A 73 1.22 -4.49 -3.13
CA PHE A 73 -0.08 -4.80 -3.73
C PHE A 73 -0.16 -6.20 -4.35
N GLU A 74 0.95 -6.74 -4.86
CA GLU A 74 0.96 -8.03 -5.55
C GLU A 74 1.43 -9.20 -4.65
N ASP A 75 2.34 -8.95 -3.70
CA ASP A 75 2.90 -9.99 -2.82
C ASP A 75 2.98 -9.54 -1.35
N PRO A 76 1.85 -9.07 -0.75
CA PRO A 76 1.86 -8.61 0.63
C PRO A 76 2.21 -9.74 1.61
N ARG A 77 3.03 -9.43 2.60
CA ARG A 77 3.55 -10.41 3.56
C ARG A 77 2.92 -10.32 4.94
N HIS A 78 2.48 -9.12 5.33
CA HIS A 78 1.81 -8.97 6.61
C HIS A 78 0.30 -9.28 6.47
N PRO A 79 -0.31 -10.08 7.35
CA PRO A 79 -1.74 -10.41 7.25
C PRO A 79 -2.68 -9.20 7.26
N TYR A 80 -2.30 -8.12 7.91
CA TYR A 80 -3.08 -6.87 7.87
C TYR A 80 -3.07 -6.25 6.46
N THR A 81 -1.91 -6.17 5.82
CA THR A 81 -1.78 -5.68 4.44
C THR A 81 -2.64 -6.49 3.47
N ARG A 82 -2.59 -7.82 3.61
CA ARG A 82 -3.45 -8.74 2.82
C ARG A 82 -4.93 -8.42 3.02
N ALA A 83 -5.35 -8.20 4.27
CA ALA A 83 -6.74 -7.88 4.59
C ALA A 83 -7.16 -6.52 3.99
N LEU A 84 -6.28 -5.52 4.03
CA LEU A 84 -6.52 -4.20 3.42
C LEU A 84 -6.72 -4.32 1.91
N ILE A 85 -5.80 -5.00 1.23
CA ILE A 85 -5.84 -5.17 -0.24
C ILE A 85 -7.06 -6.00 -0.65
N ALA A 86 -7.41 -7.01 0.13
CA ALA A 86 -8.60 -7.83 -0.12
C ALA A 86 -9.91 -7.04 0.03
N ALA A 87 -9.88 -5.92 0.76
CA ALA A 87 -11.03 -5.05 0.94
C ALA A 87 -11.22 -4.04 -0.21
N ILE A 88 -10.23 -3.87 -1.09
CA ILE A 88 -10.35 -2.97 -2.26
C ILE A 88 -11.47 -3.51 -3.16
N PRO A 89 -12.51 -2.70 -3.49
CA PRO A 89 -13.54 -3.14 -4.40
C PRO A 89 -12.96 -3.42 -5.80
N ASP A 90 -13.20 -4.60 -6.32
CA ASP A 90 -12.80 -4.95 -7.69
C ASP A 90 -14.07 -5.09 -8.52
N PRO A 91 -14.35 -4.14 -9.43
CA PRO A 91 -15.57 -4.16 -10.22
C PRO A 91 -15.66 -5.34 -11.18
N PHE A 92 -14.56 -6.05 -11.44
CA PHE A 92 -14.52 -7.19 -12.36
C PHE A 92 -14.62 -8.54 -11.65
N LYS A 93 -14.55 -8.58 -10.32
CA LYS A 93 -14.76 -9.81 -9.56
C LYS A 93 -16.25 -10.07 -9.36
N ARG A 94 -16.72 -11.19 -9.89
CA ARG A 94 -18.09 -11.66 -9.63
C ARG A 94 -18.28 -11.80 -8.11
N ALA A 95 -19.43 -11.38 -7.62
CA ALA A 95 -19.77 -11.25 -6.20
C ALA A 95 -19.69 -12.54 -5.36
N GLY A 96 -19.36 -13.68 -5.95
CA GLY A 96 -19.26 -14.96 -5.25
C GLY A 96 -17.84 -15.43 -4.89
N ALA A 97 -16.80 -14.71 -5.33
CA ALA A 97 -15.43 -15.19 -5.17
C ALA A 97 -14.67 -14.52 -3.99
N ILE A 98 -15.32 -13.57 -3.33
CA ILE A 98 -14.71 -12.92 -2.17
C ILE A 98 -15.30 -13.56 -0.91
N ALA A 99 -14.78 -14.70 -0.51
CA ALA A 99 -14.74 -15.01 0.90
C ALA A 99 -13.87 -13.89 1.50
N ARG A 100 -14.51 -12.77 1.84
CA ARG A 100 -13.86 -11.71 2.59
C ARG A 100 -13.30 -12.36 3.84
N ALA A 101 -12.00 -12.50 3.89
CA ALA A 101 -11.31 -12.74 5.13
C ALA A 101 -11.53 -11.47 5.98
N LYS A 102 -12.78 -11.30 6.43
CA LYS A 102 -13.08 -10.30 7.45
C LYS A 102 -12.17 -10.65 8.60
N ALA A 103 -11.18 -9.81 8.84
CA ALA A 103 -10.38 -9.96 10.04
C ALA A 103 -11.38 -9.94 11.20
N LYS A 104 -11.65 -11.12 11.75
CA LYS A 104 -12.59 -11.30 12.86
C LYS A 104 -12.01 -10.64 14.09
N GLY A 105 -12.85 -10.05 14.90
CA GLY A 105 -12.45 -9.46 16.17
C GLY A 105 -12.56 -7.93 16.18
N GLU A 106 -12.63 -7.42 17.38
CA GLU A 106 -12.74 -6.00 17.67
C GLU A 106 -11.43 -5.26 17.30
N ILE A 107 -11.56 -4.03 16.86
CA ILE A 107 -10.40 -3.18 16.58
C ILE A 107 -9.82 -2.74 17.93
N ALA A 108 -8.59 -3.14 18.19
CA ALA A 108 -7.89 -2.77 19.41
C ALA A 108 -7.64 -1.25 19.45
N SER A 109 -7.63 -0.69 20.65
CA SER A 109 -7.33 0.73 20.84
C SER A 109 -5.85 1.01 20.56
N ALA A 110 -5.59 2.14 19.90
CA ALA A 110 -4.21 2.62 19.72
C ALA A 110 -3.59 3.12 21.04
N LEU A 111 -4.45 3.47 22.03
CA LEU A 111 -3.99 3.90 23.35
C LEU A 111 -3.59 2.73 24.25
N ASP A 112 -4.14 1.53 23.97
CA ASP A 112 -3.84 0.31 24.71
C ASP A 112 -3.66 -0.83 23.72
N PRO A 113 -2.56 -0.87 22.99
CA PRO A 113 -2.35 -1.89 21.97
C PRO A 113 -2.10 -3.26 22.60
N PRO A 114 -2.55 -4.34 21.95
CA PRO A 114 -2.30 -5.69 22.43
C PRO A 114 -0.81 -6.00 22.60
N PRO A 115 -0.44 -6.82 23.59
CA PRO A 115 0.96 -7.24 23.71
C PRO A 115 1.43 -8.06 22.50
N GLY A 116 2.72 -8.02 22.24
CA GLY A 116 3.32 -8.70 21.09
C GLY A 116 2.99 -8.00 19.76
N CYS A 117 2.63 -8.76 18.78
CA CYS A 117 2.19 -8.22 17.49
C CYS A 117 0.83 -7.54 17.65
N HIS A 118 0.72 -6.24 17.39
CA HIS A 118 -0.53 -5.48 17.58
C HIS A 118 -1.72 -6.04 16.78
N PHE A 119 -1.45 -6.76 15.68
CA PHE A 119 -2.50 -7.37 14.86
C PHE A 119 -2.91 -8.77 15.36
N ASN A 120 -2.27 -9.32 16.42
CA ASN A 120 -2.49 -10.69 16.86
C ASN A 120 -3.96 -11.04 17.15
N PRO A 121 -4.81 -10.17 17.72
CA PRO A 121 -6.20 -10.56 17.99
C PRO A 121 -7.03 -10.84 16.74
N ARG A 122 -6.63 -10.25 15.61
CA ARG A 122 -7.37 -10.34 14.34
C ARG A 122 -6.63 -11.16 13.27
N CYS A 123 -5.45 -11.68 13.62
CA CYS A 123 -4.58 -12.36 12.68
C CYS A 123 -4.99 -13.80 12.42
N PRO A 124 -5.26 -14.21 11.18
CA PRO A 124 -5.59 -15.61 10.88
C PRO A 124 -4.40 -16.57 11.05
N LEU A 125 -3.17 -16.03 11.13
CA LEU A 125 -1.95 -16.81 11.32
C LEU A 125 -1.44 -16.75 12.77
N LYS A 126 -2.27 -16.28 13.70
CA LYS A 126 -1.88 -16.10 15.11
C LYS A 126 -1.28 -17.39 15.70
N ALA A 127 -0.14 -17.25 16.34
CA ALA A 127 0.52 -18.28 17.16
C ALA A 127 0.86 -17.67 18.52
N GLU A 128 1.25 -18.50 19.47
CA GLU A 128 1.56 -18.09 20.84
C GLU A 128 2.63 -16.98 20.88
N ARG A 129 3.71 -17.11 20.11
CA ARG A 129 4.76 -16.08 20.07
C ARG A 129 4.23 -14.70 19.63
N CYS A 130 3.14 -14.65 18.84
CA CYS A 130 2.55 -13.38 18.39
C CYS A 130 1.89 -12.61 19.55
N THR A 131 1.59 -13.27 20.65
CA THR A 131 0.96 -12.62 21.82
C THR A 131 1.97 -12.08 22.82
N VAL A 132 3.22 -12.49 22.69
CA VAL A 132 4.28 -12.09 23.65
C VAL A 132 5.43 -11.33 23.01
N GLU A 133 5.72 -11.59 21.73
CA GLU A 133 6.88 -11.02 21.03
C GLU A 133 6.45 -10.05 19.94
N VAL A 134 6.98 -8.82 19.99
CA VAL A 134 6.77 -7.82 18.92
C VAL A 134 7.68 -8.19 17.73
N PRO A 135 7.11 -8.49 16.56
CA PRO A 135 7.96 -8.81 15.41
C PRO A 135 8.71 -7.58 14.91
N ALA A 136 10.01 -7.74 14.68
CA ALA A 136 10.83 -6.67 14.08
C ALA A 136 10.48 -6.49 12.59
N LEU A 137 10.67 -5.27 12.08
CA LEU A 137 10.50 -4.96 10.66
C LEU A 137 11.74 -5.44 9.90
N GLU A 138 11.69 -6.67 9.39
CA GLU A 138 12.82 -7.34 8.76
C GLU A 138 12.60 -7.58 7.28
N ALA A 139 13.70 -7.70 6.55
CA ALA A 139 13.67 -7.99 5.12
C ALA A 139 12.94 -9.32 4.85
N VAL A 140 12.13 -9.33 3.81
CA VAL A 140 11.55 -10.54 3.26
C VAL A 140 12.63 -11.24 2.43
N ALA A 141 12.81 -12.55 2.61
CA ALA A 141 13.86 -13.30 1.93
C ALA A 141 13.73 -13.18 0.40
N ALA A 142 14.85 -12.97 -0.22
CA ALA A 142 14.96 -12.67 -1.64
C ALA A 142 14.41 -13.79 -2.53
N GLY A 143 13.35 -13.51 -3.18
CA GLY A 143 12.72 -14.29 -4.25
C GLY A 143 11.95 -13.37 -5.17
N THR A 144 11.83 -12.10 -4.79
CA THR A 144 11.19 -11.04 -5.56
C THR A 144 12.10 -9.82 -5.64
N ALA A 145 12.24 -9.32 -6.80
CA ALA A 145 13.33 -8.58 -7.40
C ALA A 145 13.63 -7.15 -6.88
N MET A 146 13.07 -6.69 -5.76
CA MET A 146 13.35 -5.32 -5.31
C MET A 146 13.93 -5.27 -3.89
N ALA A 147 15.13 -4.71 -3.78
CA ALA A 147 15.77 -4.46 -2.50
C ALA A 147 14.94 -3.46 -1.68
N GLY A 148 14.30 -3.92 -0.62
CA GLY A 148 13.59 -3.02 0.28
C GLY A 148 12.25 -3.48 0.82
N HIS A 149 11.76 -4.66 0.41
CA HIS A 149 10.54 -5.23 0.98
C HIS A 149 10.81 -5.75 2.41
N ARG A 150 10.10 -5.21 3.38
CA ARG A 150 10.25 -5.56 4.80
C ARG A 150 8.87 -5.75 5.43
N ALA A 151 8.76 -6.73 6.33
CA ALA A 151 7.51 -6.98 7.03
C ALA A 151 7.76 -7.33 8.51
N ALA A 152 6.95 -6.77 9.39
CA ALA A 152 6.96 -7.02 10.83
C ALA A 152 6.02 -8.18 11.15
N CYS A 153 6.38 -9.38 10.70
CA CYS A 153 5.59 -10.58 10.89
C CYS A 153 6.48 -11.80 11.13
N HIS A 154 6.17 -12.60 12.14
CA HIS A 154 6.89 -13.86 12.43
C HIS A 154 6.75 -14.89 11.29
N PHE A 155 5.74 -14.70 10.43
CA PHE A 155 5.44 -15.60 9.30
C PHE A 155 5.61 -14.93 7.94
N ARG A 156 6.43 -13.88 7.86
CA ARG A 156 6.63 -13.08 6.63
C ARG A 156 7.06 -13.87 5.40
N GLU A 157 7.68 -15.04 5.61
CA GLU A 157 8.10 -15.92 4.51
C GLU A 157 6.97 -16.85 4.03
N ARG A 158 5.87 -16.93 4.77
CA ARG A 158 4.76 -17.84 4.46
C ARG A 158 3.89 -17.25 3.35
N ARG A 159 3.85 -17.94 2.23
CA ARG A 159 2.90 -17.68 1.14
C ARG A 159 1.73 -18.62 1.30
N ASP A 160 0.53 -18.09 1.36
CA ASP A 160 -0.65 -18.97 1.36
C ASP A 160 -0.86 -19.53 -0.05
N UNK A 161 -1.26 -20.48 0.01
CA UNK A 161 -1.50 -21.12 -1.10
C UNK A 161 -2.43 -20.52 -2.02
N ALA A 162 -3.41 -19.96 -1.50
CA ALA A 162 -4.36 -19.21 -2.29
C ALA A 162 -3.71 -18.12 -3.15
N ASP A 163 -2.58 -17.57 -2.75
CA ASP A 163 -1.85 -16.54 -3.48
C ASP A 163 -1.12 -17.05 -4.72
N ARG A 164 -0.88 -18.37 -4.81
CA ARG A 164 -0.17 -18.97 -5.96
C ARG A 164 -0.98 -18.94 -7.27
N HIS A 165 -2.28 -18.67 -7.18
CA HIS A 165 -3.19 -18.67 -8.34
C HIS A 165 -3.74 -17.29 -8.69
N ARG A 166 -3.18 -16.21 -8.11
CA ARG A 166 -3.49 -14.87 -8.59
C ARG A 166 -2.77 -14.65 -9.92
N PRO A 167 -3.50 -14.55 -11.03
CA PRO A 167 -2.88 -14.10 -12.27
C PRO A 167 -2.31 -12.71 -11.99
N HIS A 168 -1.03 -12.53 -12.30
CA HIS A 168 -0.37 -11.24 -12.21
C HIS A 168 -1.21 -10.23 -13.00
N ARG A 169 -2.03 -9.46 -12.31
CA ARG A 169 -2.73 -8.33 -12.90
C ARG A 169 -1.65 -7.30 -13.20
N ARG A 170 -1.13 -7.36 -14.41
CA ARG A 170 -0.34 -6.26 -14.94
C ARG A 170 -1.30 -5.09 -15.10
N LEU A 171 -1.51 -4.34 -14.03
CA LEU A 171 -2.05 -3.00 -14.16
C LEU A 171 -0.98 -2.24 -14.91
N ALA A 172 -1.18 -2.13 -16.21
CA ALA A 172 -0.33 -1.27 -17.01
C ALA A 172 -0.40 0.12 -16.38
N ARG A 173 0.73 0.61 -15.91
CA ARG A 173 0.86 2.01 -15.57
C ARG A 173 0.31 2.79 -16.77
N PRO A 174 -0.59 3.73 -16.60
CA PRO A 174 -1.06 4.52 -17.73
C PRO A 174 0.15 5.08 -18.48
N PRO A 175 0.14 5.08 -19.81
CA PRO A 175 1.28 5.58 -20.56
C PRO A 175 1.57 7.00 -20.11
N ARG A 176 2.83 7.26 -19.79
CA ARG A 176 3.29 8.60 -19.46
C ARG A 176 2.81 9.53 -20.58
N ALA A 177 2.11 10.59 -20.23
CA ALA A 177 1.74 11.60 -21.19
C ALA A 177 3.02 12.06 -21.90
N ARG A 178 3.11 11.87 -23.19
CA ARG A 178 4.23 12.38 -23.98
C ARG A 178 4.18 13.89 -23.88
N GLY A 179 5.22 14.47 -23.31
CA GLY A 179 5.36 15.92 -23.24
C GLY A 179 5.12 16.52 -24.63
N HIS A 180 4.24 17.49 -24.71
CA HIS A 180 4.12 18.32 -25.90
C HIS A 180 5.46 19.00 -26.09
N ALA A 181 6.24 18.51 -27.06
CA ALA A 181 7.39 19.22 -27.57
C ALA A 181 6.85 20.51 -28.16
N GLY A 182 6.95 21.58 -27.39
CA GLY A 182 6.60 22.92 -27.86
C GLY A 182 7.51 23.28 -29.04
N SER A 183 6.92 23.33 -30.22
CA SER A 183 7.62 23.89 -31.39
C SER A 183 7.83 25.37 -31.10
N ARG A 184 9.04 25.73 -30.71
CA ARG A 184 9.49 27.12 -30.74
C ARG A 184 9.69 27.47 -32.23
N SER A 185 8.71 28.06 -32.87
CA SER A 185 8.87 28.76 -34.16
C SER A 185 9.60 30.05 -33.89
N SER A 186 10.84 30.14 -34.45
CA SER A 186 11.67 31.37 -34.54
C SER A 186 11.08 32.27 -35.60
N UNK A 187 11.01 33.28 -35.37
CA UNK A 187 10.79 34.25 -36.29
C UNK A 187 11.43 35.40 -36.01
#